data_e85210d7ad141db48e22f5e7bbb284bd
#
_entry.id   e85210d7ad141db48e22f5e7bbb284bd
#
_cell.length_a   1.000
_cell.length_b   1.000
_cell.length_c   1.000
_cell.angle_alpha   90.00
_cell.angle_beta   90.00
_cell.angle_gamma   90.00
#
_symmetry.space_group_name_H-M   'P 1'
#
loop_
_entity.id
_entity.type
_entity.pdbx_description
1 polymer ?
#
loop_
_entity_poly.entity_id
_entity_poly.type
_entity_poly.pdbx_seq_one_letter_code
_entity_poly.pdbx_strand_id
1 'polypeptide(L)'
;MFHEVVGDATDEREESTAASGGSTDVTASELRSAFAAALREAAADAGRTKLTEGLGLDAASADAALDGDVDDMTVADGAAVLSLSDDRDADVILAELRDHLLMGMTTAVLDVDTIAAGIDADLTGQEVQQALEGRAAMTVGELAEIAALIERRKR
;
A
#
# COMPACT_ATOMS: atom_id res chain seq x y z
N MET A 1 -0.55 3.84 9.12
CA MET A 1 -1.75 3.39 8.42
C MET A 1 -1.48 2.29 7.42
N PHE A 2 -0.73 2.55 6.35
CA PHE A 2 -0.40 1.47 5.40
C PHE A 2 0.31 0.31 6.07
N HIS A 3 1.24 0.60 6.96
CA HIS A 3 1.97 -0.43 7.67
C HIS A 3 1.05 -1.25 8.57
N GLU A 4 0.04 -0.63 9.18
CA GLU A 4 -0.95 -1.33 9.99
C GLU A 4 -1.83 -2.22 9.13
N VAL A 5 -2.21 -1.77 7.94
CA VAL A 5 -3.02 -2.57 7.03
C VAL A 5 -2.26 -3.82 6.59
N VAL A 6 -0.99 -3.68 6.25
CA VAL A 6 -0.16 -4.83 5.88
C VAL A 6 0.02 -5.79 7.08
N GLY A 7 0.32 -5.23 8.25
CA GLY A 7 0.48 -6.02 9.47
C GLY A 7 -0.78 -6.74 9.87
N ASP A 8 -1.92 -6.04 9.85
CA ASP A 8 -3.20 -6.62 10.18
C ASP A 8 -3.58 -7.76 9.25
N ALA A 9 -3.36 -7.58 7.95
CA ALA A 9 -3.64 -8.64 6.99
C ALA A 9 -2.78 -9.87 7.26
N THR A 10 -1.52 -9.68 7.60
CA THR A 10 -0.62 -10.76 7.93
C THR A 10 -1.03 -11.47 9.22
N ASP A 11 -1.37 -10.69 10.25
CA ASP A 11 -1.79 -11.24 11.54
C ASP A 11 -3.08 -12.04 11.41
N GLU A 12 -4.04 -11.52 10.69
CA GLU A 12 -5.30 -12.21 10.45
C GLU A 12 -5.06 -13.54 9.73
N ARG A 13 -4.17 -13.55 8.75
CA ARG A 13 -3.84 -14.78 8.05
C ARG A 13 -3.14 -15.78 8.96
N GLU A 14 -2.26 -15.33 9.82
CA GLU A 14 -1.58 -16.20 10.76
C GLU A 14 -2.58 -16.89 11.67
N GLU A 15 -3.53 -16.15 12.21
CA GLU A 15 -4.57 -16.71 13.04
C GLU A 15 -5.41 -17.75 12.29
N SER A 16 -5.83 -17.37 11.10
CA SER A 16 -6.60 -18.25 10.24
C SER A 16 -5.82 -19.51 9.88
N THR A 17 -4.54 -19.32 9.54
CA THR A 17 -3.66 -20.40 9.16
C THR A 17 -3.41 -21.38 10.29
N ALA A 18 -3.24 -20.86 11.50
CA ALA A 18 -3.05 -21.72 12.67
C ALA A 18 -4.21 -22.68 12.85
N ALA A 19 -5.43 -22.22 12.56
CA ALA A 19 -6.62 -23.06 12.63
C ALA A 19 -6.70 -24.07 11.50
N SER A 20 -6.25 -23.71 10.32
CA SER A 20 -6.42 -24.54 9.11
C SER A 20 -5.17 -25.32 8.72
N GLY A 21 -4.00 -24.91 9.22
CA GLY A 21 -2.74 -25.48 8.80
C GLY A 21 -2.32 -25.09 7.40
N GLY A 22 -2.98 -24.10 6.81
CA GLY A 22 -2.70 -23.65 5.44
C GLY A 22 -1.54 -22.66 5.36
N SER A 23 -1.38 -22.09 4.18
CA SER A 23 -0.33 -21.12 3.88
C SER A 23 -0.56 -19.77 4.57
N THR A 24 0.53 -19.13 4.98
CA THR A 24 0.49 -17.78 5.52
C THR A 24 0.85 -16.73 4.47
N ASP A 25 0.91 -17.11 3.19
CA ASP A 25 1.28 -16.19 2.13
C ASP A 25 0.23 -15.10 1.95
N VAL A 26 0.68 -13.85 2.02
CA VAL A 26 -0.15 -12.69 1.73
C VAL A 26 -0.08 -12.43 0.23
N THR A 27 -1.23 -12.32 -0.42
CA THR A 27 -1.27 -12.08 -1.86
C THR A 27 -1.45 -10.60 -2.17
N ALA A 28 -1.04 -10.19 -3.37
CA ALA A 28 -1.26 -8.82 -3.84
C ALA A 28 -2.77 -8.49 -3.85
N SER A 29 -3.60 -9.44 -4.24
CA SER A 29 -5.07 -9.25 -4.25
C SER A 29 -5.61 -8.94 -2.86
N GLU A 30 -5.13 -9.65 -1.85
CA GLU A 30 -5.54 -9.41 -0.46
C GLU A 30 -5.10 -8.04 0.03
N LEU A 31 -3.88 -7.63 -0.30
CA LEU A 31 -3.39 -6.30 0.08
C LEU A 31 -4.13 -5.19 -0.66
N ARG A 32 -4.44 -5.39 -1.95
CA ARG A 32 -5.27 -4.43 -2.69
C ARG A 32 -6.62 -4.24 -2.02
N SER A 33 -7.25 -5.33 -1.63
CA SER A 33 -8.54 -5.27 -0.94
C SER A 33 -8.44 -4.55 0.40
N ALA A 34 -7.38 -4.81 1.16
CA ALA A 34 -7.17 -4.16 2.45
C ALA A 34 -6.90 -2.66 2.28
N PHE A 35 -6.07 -2.28 1.32
CA PHE A 35 -5.79 -0.88 1.04
C PHE A 35 -7.05 -0.16 0.55
N ALA A 36 -7.80 -0.80 -0.35
CA ALA A 36 -9.05 -0.23 -0.86
C ALA A 36 -10.05 0.02 0.26
N ALA A 37 -10.20 -0.93 1.18
CA ALA A 37 -11.10 -0.79 2.31
C ALA A 37 -10.68 0.36 3.23
N ALA A 38 -9.38 0.47 3.53
CA ALA A 38 -8.87 1.53 4.39
C ALA A 38 -9.07 2.90 3.76
N LEU A 39 -8.76 3.03 2.47
CA LEU A 39 -8.92 4.29 1.75
C LEU A 39 -10.38 4.68 1.61
N ARG A 40 -11.25 3.73 1.30
CA ARG A 40 -12.69 3.98 1.18
C ARG A 40 -13.27 4.46 2.51
N GLU A 41 -12.87 3.83 3.61
CA GLU A 41 -13.34 4.22 4.94
C GLU A 41 -12.88 5.65 5.29
N ALA A 42 -11.60 5.95 5.06
CA ALA A 42 -11.07 7.29 5.32
C ALA A 42 -11.74 8.34 4.44
N ALA A 43 -11.97 8.02 3.16
CA ALA A 43 -12.63 8.92 2.22
C ALA A 43 -14.07 9.19 2.63
N ALA A 44 -14.79 8.15 3.05
CA ALA A 44 -16.20 8.28 3.47
C ALA A 44 -16.30 9.12 4.75
N ASP A 45 -15.41 8.92 5.69
CA ASP A 45 -15.38 9.70 6.93
C ASP A 45 -15.11 11.18 6.69
N ALA A 46 -14.17 11.47 5.77
CA ALA A 46 -13.82 12.84 5.44
C ALA A 46 -14.87 13.55 4.61
N GLY A 47 -15.49 12.83 3.67
CA GLY A 47 -16.47 13.38 2.74
C GLY A 47 -15.81 13.97 1.49
N ARG A 48 -16.59 14.00 0.41
CA ARG A 48 -16.12 14.42 -0.91
C ARG A 48 -15.49 15.81 -0.92
N THR A 49 -16.08 16.76 -0.21
CA THR A 49 -15.59 18.13 -0.18
C THR A 49 -14.16 18.23 0.34
N LYS A 50 -13.85 17.49 1.39
CA LYS A 50 -12.48 17.47 1.92
C LYS A 50 -11.50 16.82 0.95
N LEU A 51 -11.96 15.84 0.20
CA LEU A 51 -11.12 15.18 -0.79
C LEU A 51 -10.78 16.13 -1.95
N THR A 52 -11.76 16.86 -2.46
CA THR A 52 -11.55 17.73 -3.61
C THR A 52 -10.99 19.09 -3.23
N GLU A 53 -11.60 19.76 -2.26
CA GLU A 53 -11.18 21.11 -1.85
C GLU A 53 -10.04 21.07 -0.84
N GLY A 54 -10.09 20.16 0.12
CA GLY A 54 -9.07 20.06 1.16
C GLY A 54 -7.74 19.49 0.66
N LEU A 55 -7.80 18.41 -0.10
CA LEU A 55 -6.60 17.75 -0.61
C LEU A 55 -6.26 18.14 -2.05
N GLY A 56 -7.18 18.77 -2.76
CA GLY A 56 -6.98 19.14 -4.15
C GLY A 56 -7.07 17.97 -5.13
N LEU A 57 -7.72 16.87 -4.74
CA LEU A 57 -7.94 15.75 -5.65
C LEU A 57 -8.93 16.13 -6.73
N ASP A 58 -8.71 15.65 -7.95
CA ASP A 58 -9.71 15.84 -9.00
C ASP A 58 -10.93 14.95 -8.74
N ALA A 59 -12.00 15.18 -9.48
CA ALA A 59 -13.26 14.46 -9.29
C ALA A 59 -13.08 12.95 -9.46
N ALA A 60 -12.27 12.53 -10.43
CA ALA A 60 -12.04 11.11 -10.71
C ALA A 60 -11.32 10.44 -9.55
N SER A 61 -10.30 11.10 -9.00
CA SER A 61 -9.55 10.56 -7.84
C SER A 61 -10.41 10.49 -6.59
N ALA A 62 -11.23 11.52 -6.35
CA ALA A 62 -12.16 11.52 -5.22
C ALA A 62 -13.19 10.39 -5.35
N ASP A 63 -13.75 10.20 -6.52
CA ASP A 63 -14.70 9.11 -6.78
C ASP A 63 -14.04 7.74 -6.59
N ALA A 64 -12.82 7.59 -7.09
CA ALA A 64 -12.07 6.33 -6.94
C ALA A 64 -11.85 5.99 -5.47
N ALA A 65 -11.49 6.98 -4.65
CA ALA A 65 -11.30 6.77 -3.21
C ALA A 65 -12.60 6.34 -2.54
N LEU A 66 -13.69 7.03 -2.83
CA LEU A 66 -15.00 6.75 -2.25
C LEU A 66 -15.56 5.39 -2.68
N ASP A 67 -15.25 4.96 -3.89
CA ASP A 67 -15.71 3.69 -4.44
C ASP A 67 -14.79 2.51 -4.07
N GLY A 68 -13.58 2.80 -3.58
CA GLY A 68 -12.59 1.78 -3.29
C GLY A 68 -11.87 1.27 -4.53
N ASP A 69 -11.94 2.00 -5.63
CA ASP A 69 -11.27 1.66 -6.89
C ASP A 69 -9.95 2.42 -6.96
N VAL A 70 -8.98 1.96 -6.19
CA VAL A 70 -7.75 2.72 -5.89
C VAL A 70 -6.48 2.14 -6.51
N ASP A 71 -6.57 1.09 -7.32
CA ASP A 71 -5.38 0.44 -7.89
C ASP A 71 -4.48 1.41 -8.65
N ASP A 72 -5.06 2.33 -9.39
CA ASP A 72 -4.32 3.31 -10.19
C ASP A 72 -4.02 4.60 -9.42
N MET A 73 -4.52 4.73 -8.21
CA MET A 73 -4.24 5.90 -7.36
C MET A 73 -2.79 5.86 -6.92
N THR A 74 -2.12 7.02 -6.90
CA THR A 74 -0.75 7.07 -6.38
C THR A 74 -0.75 6.84 -4.88
N VAL A 75 0.33 6.26 -4.38
CA VAL A 75 0.52 6.06 -2.95
C VAL A 75 0.52 7.42 -2.23
N ALA A 76 1.05 8.46 -2.88
CA ALA A 76 1.03 9.82 -2.32
C ALA A 76 -0.40 10.31 -2.09
N ASP A 77 -1.27 10.14 -3.07
CA ASP A 77 -2.69 10.53 -2.93
C ASP A 77 -3.38 9.67 -1.87
N GLY A 78 -3.07 8.38 -1.83
CA GLY A 78 -3.60 7.48 -0.80
C GLY A 78 -3.19 7.94 0.61
N ALA A 79 -1.94 8.30 0.79
CA ALA A 79 -1.46 8.81 2.07
C ALA A 79 -2.17 10.11 2.46
N ALA A 80 -2.42 10.99 1.47
CA ALA A 80 -3.16 12.23 1.71
C ALA A 80 -4.60 11.93 2.19
N VAL A 81 -5.26 10.96 1.56
CA VAL A 81 -6.62 10.55 1.99
C VAL A 81 -6.57 10.02 3.42
N LEU A 82 -5.63 9.14 3.73
CA LEU A 82 -5.50 8.57 5.08
C LEU A 82 -5.19 9.63 6.13
N SER A 83 -4.44 10.68 5.77
CA SER A 83 -4.07 11.75 6.69
C SER A 83 -5.30 12.51 7.21
N LEU A 84 -6.42 12.46 6.51
CA LEU A 84 -7.66 13.12 6.95
C LEU A 84 -8.28 12.44 8.16
N SER A 85 -8.01 11.17 8.36
CA SER A 85 -8.55 10.41 9.50
C SER A 85 -7.46 9.95 10.47
N ASP A 86 -6.23 10.42 10.27
CA ASP A 86 -5.06 10.04 11.08
C ASP A 86 -4.45 11.32 11.63
N ASP A 87 -3.80 11.24 12.79
CA ASP A 87 -3.11 12.37 13.38
C ASP A 87 -1.80 12.69 12.68
N ARG A 88 -1.32 11.80 11.82
CA ARG A 88 -0.06 11.95 11.12
C ARG A 88 -0.27 12.62 9.77
N ASP A 89 0.69 13.46 9.36
CA ASP A 89 0.68 14.05 8.03
C ASP A 89 0.96 13.00 6.96
N ALA A 90 0.55 13.28 5.73
CA ALA A 90 0.80 12.39 4.60
C ALA A 90 2.28 12.05 4.44
N ASP A 91 3.16 13.02 4.63
CA ASP A 91 4.61 12.80 4.53
C ASP A 91 5.11 11.82 5.57
N VAL A 92 4.57 11.86 6.78
CA VAL A 92 4.92 10.92 7.84
C VAL A 92 4.43 9.52 7.50
N ILE A 93 3.21 9.41 6.98
CA ILE A 93 2.66 8.12 6.54
C ILE A 93 3.54 7.51 5.46
N LEU A 94 3.95 8.32 4.47
CA LEU A 94 4.82 7.86 3.38
C LEU A 94 6.19 7.43 3.89
N ALA A 95 6.77 8.18 4.83
CA ALA A 95 8.06 7.84 5.41
C ALA A 95 7.99 6.51 6.17
N GLU A 96 6.95 6.31 6.95
CA GLU A 96 6.76 5.05 7.67
C GLU A 96 6.56 3.88 6.72
N LEU A 97 5.80 4.07 5.64
CA LEU A 97 5.61 3.04 4.64
C LEU A 97 6.93 2.67 3.98
N ARG A 98 7.70 3.68 3.60
CA ARG A 98 9.01 3.46 2.96
C ARG A 98 9.95 2.69 3.88
N ASP A 99 10.01 3.09 5.14
CA ASP A 99 10.83 2.41 6.14
C ASP A 99 10.40 0.96 6.32
N HIS A 100 9.09 0.72 6.36
CA HIS A 100 8.54 -0.63 6.49
C HIS A 100 8.95 -1.52 5.31
N LEU A 101 8.86 -0.98 4.09
CA LEU A 101 9.25 -1.72 2.89
C LEU A 101 10.75 -2.02 2.87
N LEU A 102 11.57 -1.03 3.21
CA LEU A 102 13.03 -1.20 3.23
C LEU A 102 13.47 -2.21 4.30
N MET A 103 12.87 -2.16 5.47
CA MET A 103 13.12 -3.16 6.51
C MET A 103 12.70 -4.55 6.07
N GLY A 104 11.56 -4.65 5.41
CA GLY A 104 11.08 -5.91 4.85
C GLY A 104 12.04 -6.48 3.81
N MET A 105 12.55 -5.63 2.94
CA MET A 105 13.54 -6.04 1.94
C MET A 105 14.81 -6.58 2.60
N THR A 106 15.28 -5.92 3.65
CA THR A 106 16.45 -6.35 4.40
C THR A 106 16.19 -7.72 5.04
N THR A 107 15.06 -7.87 5.69
CA THR A 107 14.69 -9.13 6.35
C THR A 107 14.57 -10.28 5.34
N ALA A 108 13.98 -10.00 4.18
CA ALA A 108 13.77 -11.00 3.12
C ALA A 108 15.00 -11.18 2.23
N VAL A 109 16.02 -10.37 2.40
CA VAL A 109 17.25 -10.35 1.58
C VAL A 109 16.89 -10.15 0.09
N LEU A 110 16.12 -9.09 -0.16
CA LEU A 110 15.68 -8.75 -1.53
C LEU A 110 16.34 -7.48 -2.01
N ASP A 111 16.71 -7.46 -3.28
CA ASP A 111 17.13 -6.24 -3.96
C ASP A 111 16.04 -5.79 -4.95
N VAL A 112 16.24 -4.61 -5.53
CA VAL A 112 15.21 -4.02 -6.41
C VAL A 112 15.05 -4.81 -7.71
N ASP A 113 16.12 -5.44 -8.21
CA ASP A 113 16.04 -6.24 -9.43
C ASP A 113 15.21 -7.50 -9.20
N THR A 114 15.37 -8.13 -8.05
CA THR A 114 14.59 -9.31 -7.67
C THR A 114 13.11 -8.94 -7.53
N ILE A 115 12.84 -7.79 -6.93
CA ILE A 115 11.47 -7.29 -6.81
C ILE A 115 10.87 -7.05 -8.19
N ALA A 116 11.58 -6.35 -9.06
CA ALA A 116 11.10 -6.07 -10.42
C ALA A 116 10.78 -7.34 -11.19
N ALA A 117 11.59 -8.37 -11.03
CA ALA A 117 11.38 -9.65 -11.69
C ALA A 117 10.20 -10.45 -11.12
N GLY A 118 9.86 -10.22 -9.85
CA GLY A 118 8.87 -11.01 -9.13
C GLY A 118 7.47 -10.42 -9.09
N ILE A 119 7.26 -9.21 -9.59
CA ILE A 119 5.95 -8.58 -9.61
C ILE A 119 5.38 -8.59 -11.04
N ASP A 120 4.06 -8.47 -11.15
CA ASP A 120 3.38 -8.44 -12.45
C ASP A 120 3.47 -7.06 -13.10
N ALA A 121 3.64 -6.00 -12.32
CA ALA A 121 3.78 -4.66 -12.86
C ALA A 121 5.04 -4.56 -13.73
N ASP A 122 4.96 -3.78 -14.79
CA ASP A 122 6.05 -3.62 -15.75
C ASP A 122 7.01 -2.52 -15.27
N LEU A 123 7.82 -2.87 -14.27
CA LEU A 123 8.80 -1.95 -13.67
C LEU A 123 10.19 -2.57 -13.74
N THR A 124 11.18 -1.72 -14.04
CA THR A 124 12.58 -2.12 -13.93
C THR A 124 13.05 -1.99 -12.49
N GLY A 125 14.20 -2.60 -12.16
CA GLY A 125 14.80 -2.43 -10.84
C GLY A 125 15.08 -0.97 -10.51
N GLN A 126 15.51 -0.19 -11.50
CA GLN A 126 15.75 1.24 -11.30
C GLN A 126 14.46 1.98 -10.98
N GLU A 127 13.37 1.66 -11.66
CA GLU A 127 12.06 2.27 -11.40
C GLU A 127 11.54 1.90 -10.01
N VAL A 128 11.73 0.65 -9.59
CA VAL A 128 11.38 0.22 -8.22
C VAL A 128 12.19 1.02 -7.20
N GLN A 129 13.49 1.19 -7.44
CA GLN A 129 14.35 1.95 -6.55
C GLN A 129 13.89 3.41 -6.45
N GLN A 130 13.60 4.03 -7.57
CA GLN A 130 13.12 5.42 -7.59
C GLN A 130 11.80 5.57 -6.83
N ALA A 131 10.89 4.61 -7.00
CA ALA A 131 9.62 4.62 -6.27
C ALA A 131 9.83 4.48 -4.76
N LEU A 132 10.71 3.58 -4.35
CA LEU A 132 11.03 3.37 -2.93
C LEU A 132 11.71 4.58 -2.30
N GLU A 133 12.49 5.32 -3.08
CA GLU A 133 13.15 6.54 -2.62
C GLU A 133 12.25 7.77 -2.67
N GLY A 134 11.04 7.63 -3.20
CA GLY A 134 10.10 8.74 -3.30
C GLY A 134 10.36 9.67 -4.48
N ARG A 135 11.20 9.27 -5.44
CA ARG A 135 11.55 10.06 -6.61
C ARG A 135 10.67 9.78 -7.83
N ALA A 136 9.90 8.71 -7.78
CA ALA A 136 8.93 8.37 -8.82
C ALA A 136 7.63 7.98 -8.15
N ALA A 137 6.51 8.27 -8.80
CA ALA A 137 5.19 7.90 -8.30
C ALA A 137 5.02 6.38 -8.36
N MET A 138 4.35 5.84 -7.33
CA MET A 138 4.00 4.42 -7.26
C MET A 138 2.49 4.36 -7.04
N THR A 139 1.81 3.46 -7.76
CA THR A 139 0.37 3.27 -7.54
C THR A 139 0.12 2.34 -6.35
N VAL A 140 -1.09 2.40 -5.83
CA VAL A 140 -1.52 1.51 -4.74
C VAL A 140 -1.45 0.05 -5.19
N GLY A 141 -1.80 -0.23 -6.46
CA GLY A 141 -1.69 -1.58 -7.02
C GLY A 141 -0.24 -2.08 -7.07
N GLU A 142 0.68 -1.23 -7.49
CA GLU A 142 2.11 -1.56 -7.50
C GLU A 142 2.64 -1.80 -6.08
N LEU A 143 2.23 -0.95 -5.14
CA LEU A 143 2.58 -1.14 -3.73
C LEU A 143 2.12 -2.51 -3.22
N ALA A 144 0.90 -2.90 -3.56
CA ALA A 144 0.36 -4.19 -3.12
C ALA A 144 1.21 -5.35 -3.64
N GLU A 145 1.65 -5.28 -4.90
CA GLU A 145 2.49 -6.34 -5.48
C GLU A 145 3.86 -6.41 -4.81
N ILE A 146 4.48 -5.25 -4.60
CA ILE A 146 5.79 -5.17 -3.96
C ILE A 146 5.70 -5.67 -2.52
N ALA A 147 4.73 -5.19 -1.76
CA ALA A 147 4.56 -5.58 -0.36
C ALA A 147 4.26 -7.08 -0.23
N ALA A 148 3.42 -7.64 -1.10
CA ALA A 148 3.10 -9.06 -1.08
C ALA A 148 4.34 -9.91 -1.35
N LEU A 149 5.16 -9.51 -2.31
CA LEU A 149 6.39 -10.24 -2.62
C LEU A 149 7.34 -10.23 -1.41
N ILE A 150 7.52 -9.07 -0.80
CA ILE A 150 8.37 -8.94 0.39
C ILE A 150 7.87 -9.85 1.51
N GLU A 151 6.56 -9.82 1.79
CA GLU A 151 5.99 -10.64 2.86
C GLU A 151 6.20 -12.14 2.61
N ARG A 152 6.03 -12.58 1.35
CA ARG A 152 6.25 -13.99 1.00
C ARG A 152 7.70 -14.42 1.17
N ARG A 153 8.64 -13.49 0.96
CA ARG A 153 10.08 -13.79 1.01
C ARG A 153 10.69 -13.65 2.40
N LYS A 154 9.95 -13.12 3.35
CA LYS A 154 10.42 -12.97 4.74
C LYS A 154 10.56 -14.29 5.46
N ARG A 155 10.01 -15.36 4.92
CA ARG A 155 9.95 -16.67 5.58
C ARG A 155 11.19 -17.51 5.37
#